data_140d409df12051b44bf24683a9b8b540
#
_entry.id   140d409df12051b44bf24683a9b8b540
#
_cell.length_a   1.000
_cell.length_b   1.000
_cell.length_c   1.000
_cell.angle_alpha   90.00
_cell.angle_beta   90.00
_cell.angle_gamma   90.00
#
_symmetry.space_group_name_H-M   'P 1'
#
loop_
_entity.id
_entity.type
_entity.pdbx_description
1 polymer ?
#
loop_
_entity_poly.entity_id
_entity_poly.type
_entity_poly.pdbx_seq_one_letter_code
_entity_poly.pdbx_strand_id
1 'polypeptide(L)'
;MQKQLTRGPVMPTMLRFAVPMILGDLLQQCYNIADTLIVGRFIGTGALAAVGSAFTLMTFLTSILLGLAMGSGTVFSIKFGQKDDAALKEGVLASFVLLAAVTAVLTAAVYIGFDGILCFLRIPAELDRMMRSYLRIVFVGLAATFLYNYFASLLRALGNSVVPLVFLGMSAGLNIALDLWFVCGLDWGVAGAAAATVLAQYVSGVGIAVYTWCGFPLLREACRAKLRPARVKEIASFSALTCVQQSIMNLGILAVQGLVNSFGTIVMAAFAAAVKIDAFAYLPVQDFGNAFSIFLAQNYGAQEKDRLKQGMRGAFAAAAVFSVAVSCVVYAFAAPLMRIFIDADETAVVAEGVRYLHIEGAFYLGIGWLFLLYGLYRAVGRPGMSVVLTVISLGTRVVLAYALSALPAIGVVGIWWSVPIGWFLADAAGLGYYWLRRKTLFELRG
;
A
#
# COMPACT_ATOMS: atom_id res chain seq x y z
N MET A 1 -0.11 -23.46 -10.14
CA MET A 1 0.12 -23.30 -11.59
C MET A 1 0.66 -21.91 -11.85
N GLN A 2 1.85 -21.80 -12.44
CA GLN A 2 2.40 -20.52 -12.91
C GLN A 2 1.60 -20.06 -14.15
N LYS A 3 0.92 -18.93 -14.05
CA LYS A 3 0.24 -18.35 -15.21
C LYS A 3 1.13 -17.26 -15.81
N GLN A 4 1.67 -17.55 -17.00
CA GLN A 4 2.41 -16.53 -17.76
C GLN A 4 1.44 -15.44 -18.20
N LEU A 5 1.63 -14.21 -17.71
CA LEU A 5 0.83 -13.05 -18.10
C LEU A 5 1.14 -12.56 -19.53
N THR A 6 2.12 -13.20 -20.16
CA THR A 6 2.55 -12.96 -21.56
C THR A 6 1.69 -13.68 -22.60
N ARG A 7 0.70 -14.49 -22.19
CA ARG A 7 -0.16 -15.27 -23.09
C ARG A 7 -1.64 -14.99 -22.86
N GLY A 8 -2.46 -15.26 -23.86
CA GLY A 8 -3.91 -15.09 -23.81
C GLY A 8 -4.39 -13.65 -24.06
N PRO A 9 -5.70 -13.38 -24.00
CA PRO A 9 -6.27 -12.05 -24.23
C PRO A 9 -5.82 -11.08 -23.12
N VAL A 10 -5.41 -9.86 -23.51
CA VAL A 10 -4.70 -8.92 -22.64
C VAL A 10 -5.56 -8.49 -21.42
N MET A 11 -6.72 -7.91 -21.65
CA MET A 11 -7.57 -7.39 -20.57
C MET A 11 -8.12 -8.48 -19.64
N PRO A 12 -8.69 -9.59 -20.14
CA PRO A 12 -9.15 -10.67 -19.27
C PRO A 12 -8.02 -11.28 -18.42
N THR A 13 -6.80 -11.39 -18.97
CA THR A 13 -5.64 -11.90 -18.23
C THR A 13 -5.27 -10.95 -17.09
N MET A 14 -5.22 -9.65 -17.37
CA MET A 14 -4.88 -8.62 -16.39
C MET A 14 -5.95 -8.52 -15.30
N LEU A 15 -7.24 -8.51 -15.65
CA LEU A 15 -8.35 -8.45 -14.70
C LEU A 15 -8.40 -9.69 -13.80
N ARG A 16 -8.25 -10.91 -14.37
CA ARG A 16 -8.19 -12.14 -13.58
C ARG A 16 -7.03 -12.17 -12.59
N PHE A 17 -5.95 -11.48 -12.92
CA PHE A 17 -4.80 -11.34 -12.02
C PHE A 17 -5.02 -10.25 -10.97
N ALA A 18 -5.67 -9.14 -11.33
CA ALA A 18 -5.94 -8.00 -10.46
C ALA A 18 -7.02 -8.27 -9.40
N VAL A 19 -8.11 -8.96 -9.78
CA VAL A 19 -9.24 -9.21 -8.88
C VAL A 19 -8.84 -9.86 -7.55
N PRO A 20 -8.00 -10.92 -7.50
CA PRO A 20 -7.56 -11.45 -6.21
C PRO A 20 -6.71 -10.47 -5.39
N MET A 21 -5.97 -9.56 -6.02
CA MET A 21 -5.19 -8.54 -5.30
C MET A 21 -6.13 -7.52 -4.65
N ILE A 22 -7.09 -7.01 -5.42
CA ILE A 22 -8.12 -6.07 -4.94
C ILE A 22 -8.92 -6.69 -3.79
N LEU A 23 -9.38 -7.94 -3.94
CA LEU A 23 -10.10 -8.65 -2.89
C LEU A 23 -9.26 -8.86 -1.63
N GLY A 24 -7.95 -9.08 -1.78
CA GLY A 24 -7.01 -9.20 -0.67
C GLY A 24 -6.93 -7.92 0.15
N ASP A 25 -6.73 -6.78 -0.50
CA ASP A 25 -6.60 -5.50 0.21
C ASP A 25 -7.94 -5.03 0.81
N LEU A 26 -9.06 -5.28 0.13
CA LEU A 26 -10.40 -5.04 0.71
C LEU A 26 -10.65 -5.91 1.95
N LEU A 27 -10.28 -7.19 1.90
CA LEU A 27 -10.38 -8.09 3.04
C LEU A 27 -9.48 -7.62 4.20
N GLN A 28 -8.29 -7.11 3.89
CA GLN A 28 -7.40 -6.51 4.88
C GLN A 28 -8.03 -5.30 5.56
N GLN A 29 -8.72 -4.43 4.82
CA GLN A 29 -9.43 -3.30 5.41
C GLN A 29 -10.60 -3.76 6.29
N CYS A 30 -11.34 -4.78 5.86
CA CYS A 30 -12.44 -5.33 6.67
C CYS A 30 -11.93 -5.88 8.01
N TYR A 31 -10.83 -6.64 8.03
CA TYR A 31 -10.32 -7.15 9.28
C TYR A 31 -9.72 -6.06 10.17
N ASN A 32 -9.06 -5.02 9.61
CA ASN A 32 -8.59 -3.87 10.39
C ASN A 32 -9.74 -3.15 11.10
N ILE A 33 -10.90 -3.04 10.43
CA ILE A 33 -12.10 -2.47 11.04
C ILE A 33 -12.62 -3.39 12.16
N ALA A 34 -12.66 -4.72 11.93
CA ALA A 34 -13.11 -5.69 12.93
C ALA A 34 -12.23 -5.66 14.19
N ASP A 35 -10.90 -5.68 14.04
CA ASP A 35 -9.93 -5.55 15.13
C ASP A 35 -10.17 -4.24 15.93
N THR A 36 -10.30 -3.12 15.22
CA THR A 36 -10.58 -1.81 15.84
C THR A 36 -11.89 -1.83 16.63
N LEU A 37 -12.95 -2.46 16.11
CA LEU A 37 -14.24 -2.60 16.78
C LEU A 37 -14.14 -3.49 18.03
N ILE A 38 -13.41 -4.62 17.96
CA ILE A 38 -13.20 -5.52 19.09
C ILE A 38 -12.46 -4.78 20.20
N VAL A 39 -11.34 -4.13 19.89
CA VAL A 39 -10.56 -3.36 20.86
C VAL A 39 -11.39 -2.25 21.48
N GLY A 40 -12.09 -1.44 20.67
CA GLY A 40 -12.89 -0.33 21.15
C GLY A 40 -14.06 -0.74 22.03
N ARG A 41 -14.76 -1.83 21.68
CA ARG A 41 -15.97 -2.28 22.37
C ARG A 41 -15.68 -3.07 23.66
N PHE A 42 -14.63 -3.91 23.65
CA PHE A 42 -14.37 -4.83 24.76
C PHE A 42 -13.27 -4.36 25.71
N ILE A 43 -12.32 -3.55 25.24
CA ILE A 43 -11.24 -3.02 26.09
C ILE A 43 -11.49 -1.57 26.49
N GLY A 44 -12.07 -0.77 25.58
CA GLY A 44 -12.43 0.61 25.84
C GLY A 44 -11.67 1.65 25.04
N THR A 45 -12.06 2.93 25.26
CA THR A 45 -11.56 4.07 24.45
C THR A 45 -10.08 4.34 24.62
N GLY A 46 -9.50 4.12 25.81
CA GLY A 46 -8.06 4.27 26.06
C GLY A 46 -7.23 3.29 25.24
N ALA A 47 -7.67 2.01 25.16
CA ALA A 47 -7.04 1.00 24.33
C ALA A 47 -7.14 1.34 22.83
N LEU A 48 -8.29 1.83 22.40
CA LEU A 48 -8.50 2.27 21.02
C LEU A 48 -7.56 3.40 20.63
N ALA A 49 -7.35 4.39 21.52
CA ALA A 49 -6.40 5.47 21.31
C ALA A 49 -4.95 4.98 21.24
N ALA A 50 -4.56 4.03 22.10
CA ALA A 50 -3.24 3.42 22.07
C ALA A 50 -2.99 2.63 20.78
N VAL A 51 -3.91 1.75 20.39
CA VAL A 51 -3.81 0.96 19.15
C VAL A 51 -3.82 1.86 17.92
N GLY A 52 -4.66 2.90 17.88
CA GLY A 52 -4.70 3.86 16.77
C GLY A 52 -3.38 4.63 16.59
N SER A 53 -2.75 5.05 17.69
CA SER A 53 -1.42 5.69 17.63
C SER A 53 -0.33 4.73 17.17
N ALA A 54 -0.36 3.48 17.64
CA ALA A 54 0.55 2.42 17.20
C ALA A 54 0.36 2.08 15.72
N PHE A 55 -0.87 2.09 15.22
CA PHE A 55 -1.22 1.79 13.83
C PHE A 55 -0.48 2.71 12.85
N THR A 56 -0.38 4.00 13.13
CA THR A 56 0.34 4.96 12.29
C THR A 56 1.82 4.62 12.17
N LEU A 57 2.47 4.28 13.28
CA LEU A 57 3.87 3.85 13.29
C LEU A 57 4.05 2.54 12.53
N MET A 58 3.18 1.56 12.78
CA MET A 58 3.23 0.26 12.10
C MET A 58 3.00 0.40 10.60
N THR A 59 2.07 1.25 10.17
CA THR A 59 1.84 1.55 8.75
C THR A 59 3.11 2.11 8.09
N PHE A 60 3.83 3.00 8.76
CA PHE A 60 5.09 3.52 8.24
C PHE A 60 6.16 2.42 8.12
N LEU A 61 6.37 1.62 9.16
CA LEU A 61 7.36 0.51 9.14
C LEU A 61 7.00 -0.55 8.08
N THR A 62 5.72 -0.91 8.00
CA THR A 62 5.23 -1.87 7.00
C THR A 62 5.38 -1.33 5.58
N SER A 63 5.21 -0.03 5.35
CA SER A 63 5.39 0.58 4.03
C SER A 63 6.82 0.46 3.50
N ILE A 64 7.81 0.47 4.40
CA ILE A 64 9.21 0.21 4.04
C ILE A 64 9.36 -1.22 3.50
N LEU A 65 8.87 -2.22 4.26
CA LEU A 65 8.94 -3.62 3.88
C LEU A 65 8.16 -3.91 2.59
N LEU A 66 6.95 -3.34 2.47
CA LEU A 66 6.11 -3.45 1.28
C LEU A 66 6.81 -2.85 0.04
N GLY A 67 7.38 -1.65 0.17
CA GLY A 67 8.09 -0.98 -0.92
C GLY A 67 9.30 -1.79 -1.40
N LEU A 68 10.08 -2.34 -0.46
CA LEU A 68 11.22 -3.22 -0.77
C LEU A 68 10.77 -4.50 -1.49
N ALA A 69 9.69 -5.14 -1.01
CA ALA A 69 9.16 -6.35 -1.62
C ALA A 69 8.58 -6.08 -3.02
N MET A 70 7.86 -4.97 -3.21
CA MET A 70 7.30 -4.56 -4.51
C MET A 70 8.39 -4.25 -5.54
N GLY A 71 9.46 -3.55 -5.13
CA GLY A 71 10.60 -3.27 -5.98
C GLY A 71 11.31 -4.55 -6.45
N SER A 72 11.57 -5.48 -5.53
CA SER A 72 12.11 -6.80 -5.85
C SER A 72 11.18 -7.59 -6.78
N GLY A 73 9.87 -7.60 -6.52
CA GLY A 73 8.86 -8.28 -7.33
C GLY A 73 8.82 -7.76 -8.77
N THR A 74 9.09 -6.48 -8.98
CA THR A 74 9.19 -5.92 -10.35
C THR A 74 10.38 -6.51 -11.09
N VAL A 75 11.56 -6.59 -10.44
CA VAL A 75 12.74 -7.21 -11.06
C VAL A 75 12.49 -8.69 -11.36
N PHE A 76 11.86 -9.42 -10.43
CA PHE A 76 11.47 -10.83 -10.67
C PHE A 76 10.54 -10.95 -11.88
N SER A 77 9.55 -10.07 -12.01
CA SER A 77 8.62 -10.07 -13.14
C SER A 77 9.32 -9.84 -14.48
N ILE A 78 10.28 -8.91 -14.52
CA ILE A 78 11.09 -8.64 -15.73
C ILE A 78 11.94 -9.88 -16.08
N LYS A 79 12.67 -10.45 -15.10
CA LYS A 79 13.52 -11.62 -15.33
C LYS A 79 12.73 -12.86 -15.70
N PHE A 80 11.56 -13.05 -15.08
CA PHE A 80 10.63 -14.12 -15.45
C PHE A 80 10.12 -13.96 -16.90
N GLY A 81 9.79 -12.73 -17.31
CA GLY A 81 9.43 -12.42 -18.70
C GLY A 81 10.56 -12.68 -19.69
N GLN A 82 11.81 -12.37 -19.31
CA GLN A 82 13.02 -12.65 -20.11
C GLN A 82 13.32 -14.15 -20.21
N LYS A 83 12.69 -14.99 -19.39
CA LYS A 83 13.05 -16.42 -19.22
C LYS A 83 14.50 -16.62 -18.77
N ASP A 84 15.06 -15.64 -18.05
CA ASP A 84 16.41 -15.70 -17.48
C ASP A 84 16.32 -16.29 -16.06
N ASP A 85 16.21 -17.63 -16.01
CA ASP A 85 16.07 -18.37 -14.76
C ASP A 85 17.29 -18.19 -13.84
N ALA A 86 18.49 -18.01 -14.40
CA ALA A 86 19.70 -17.80 -13.61
C ALA A 86 19.66 -16.45 -12.89
N ALA A 87 19.35 -15.36 -13.60
CA ALA A 87 19.20 -14.04 -13.02
C ALA A 87 18.02 -13.96 -12.04
N LEU A 88 16.93 -14.68 -12.31
CA LEU A 88 15.78 -14.76 -11.42
C LEU A 88 16.16 -15.41 -10.08
N LYS A 89 16.86 -16.57 -10.10
CA LYS A 89 17.35 -17.28 -8.89
C LYS A 89 18.31 -16.42 -8.08
N GLU A 90 19.29 -15.78 -8.74
CA GLU A 90 20.21 -14.84 -8.08
C GLU A 90 19.46 -13.66 -7.46
N GLY A 91 18.45 -13.12 -8.16
CA GLY A 91 17.61 -12.03 -7.68
C GLY A 91 16.77 -12.41 -6.46
N VAL A 92 16.17 -13.60 -6.46
CA VAL A 92 15.40 -14.14 -5.33
C VAL A 92 16.27 -14.25 -4.08
N LEU A 93 17.49 -14.82 -4.20
CA LEU A 93 18.40 -14.91 -3.06
C LEU A 93 18.83 -13.52 -2.57
N ALA A 94 19.28 -12.66 -3.51
CA ALA A 94 19.78 -11.33 -3.17
C ALA A 94 18.72 -10.47 -2.46
N SER A 95 17.48 -10.51 -2.95
CA SER A 95 16.38 -9.76 -2.33
C SER A 95 15.96 -10.32 -0.98
N PHE A 96 15.95 -11.65 -0.81
CA PHE A 96 15.65 -12.25 0.49
C PHE A 96 16.65 -11.81 1.56
N VAL A 97 17.94 -11.89 1.23
CA VAL A 97 19.02 -11.46 2.15
C VAL A 97 18.91 -9.95 2.45
N LEU A 98 18.68 -9.13 1.42
CA LEU A 98 18.54 -7.69 1.59
C LEU A 98 17.34 -7.33 2.48
N LEU A 99 16.16 -7.87 2.19
CA LEU A 99 14.96 -7.57 2.95
C LEU A 99 15.03 -8.13 4.37
N ALA A 100 15.60 -9.32 4.56
CA ALA A 100 15.84 -9.90 5.89
C ALA A 100 16.79 -9.03 6.72
N ALA A 101 17.89 -8.55 6.12
CA ALA A 101 18.82 -7.64 6.79
C ALA A 101 18.16 -6.31 7.17
N VAL A 102 17.40 -5.69 6.26
CA VAL A 102 16.66 -4.46 6.55
C VAL A 102 15.62 -4.70 7.65
N THR A 103 14.89 -5.81 7.61
CA THR A 103 13.91 -6.17 8.66
C THR A 103 14.58 -6.32 10.01
N ALA A 104 15.74 -7.00 10.08
CA ALA A 104 16.51 -7.16 11.31
C ALA A 104 16.99 -5.81 11.85
N VAL A 105 17.51 -4.94 10.98
CA VAL A 105 17.93 -3.58 11.35
C VAL A 105 16.75 -2.74 11.85
N LEU A 106 15.62 -2.77 11.15
CA LEU A 106 14.41 -2.05 11.58
C LEU A 106 13.91 -2.56 12.93
N THR A 107 13.85 -3.89 13.10
CA THR A 107 13.44 -4.50 14.37
C THR A 107 14.39 -4.09 15.50
N ALA A 108 15.70 -4.16 15.28
CA ALA A 108 16.68 -3.70 16.27
C ALA A 108 16.52 -2.21 16.57
N ALA A 109 16.36 -1.37 15.55
CA ALA A 109 16.20 0.08 15.70
C ALA A 109 14.96 0.45 16.52
N VAL A 110 13.81 -0.20 16.29
CA VAL A 110 12.58 0.08 17.05
C VAL A 110 12.69 -0.40 18.51
N TYR A 111 13.42 -1.50 18.79
CA TYR A 111 13.64 -1.94 20.17
C TYR A 111 14.68 -1.08 20.90
N ILE A 112 15.76 -0.67 20.25
CA ILE A 112 16.79 0.21 20.84
C ILE A 112 16.21 1.61 21.05
N GLY A 113 15.47 2.14 20.08
CA GLY A 113 14.84 3.45 20.13
C GLY A 113 13.47 3.49 20.82
N PHE A 114 13.07 2.44 21.52
CA PHE A 114 11.71 2.24 22.02
C PHE A 114 11.20 3.41 22.86
N ASP A 115 11.96 3.86 23.84
CA ASP A 115 11.57 5.00 24.70
C ASP A 115 11.55 6.33 23.93
N GLY A 116 12.48 6.52 22.99
CA GLY A 116 12.47 7.66 22.08
C GLY A 116 11.23 7.72 21.18
N ILE A 117 10.76 6.57 20.69
CA ILE A 117 9.53 6.44 19.90
C ILE A 117 8.32 6.85 20.74
N LEU A 118 8.20 6.38 21.99
CA LEU A 118 7.11 6.73 22.89
C LEU A 118 7.10 8.23 23.20
N CYS A 119 8.28 8.81 23.46
CA CYS A 119 8.44 10.24 23.66
C CYS A 119 8.03 11.05 22.42
N PHE A 120 8.44 10.61 21.23
CA PHE A 120 8.07 11.24 19.96
C PHE A 120 6.56 11.20 19.69
N LEU A 121 5.90 10.09 20.02
CA LEU A 121 4.46 9.92 19.88
C LEU A 121 3.66 10.72 20.92
N ARG A 122 4.33 11.33 21.92
CA ARG A 122 3.72 12.14 22.99
C ARG A 122 2.55 11.42 23.67
N ILE A 123 2.75 10.14 24.00
CA ILE A 123 1.71 9.31 24.60
C ILE A 123 1.37 9.83 26.00
N PRO A 124 0.08 10.03 26.34
CA PRO A 124 -0.35 10.36 27.70
C PRO A 124 0.13 9.29 28.71
N ALA A 125 0.54 9.73 29.90
CA ALA A 125 1.07 8.83 30.93
C ALA A 125 0.12 7.68 31.30
N GLU A 126 -1.18 7.93 31.23
CA GLU A 126 -2.23 6.93 31.51
C GLU A 126 -2.21 5.76 30.50
N LEU A 127 -1.81 6.01 29.25
CA LEU A 127 -1.78 5.04 28.17
C LEU A 127 -0.38 4.40 27.98
N ASP A 128 0.67 4.92 28.65
CA ASP A 128 2.05 4.48 28.42
C ASP A 128 2.23 2.97 28.65
N ARG A 129 1.66 2.42 29.72
CA ARG A 129 1.73 0.99 30.03
C ARG A 129 1.07 0.12 28.95
N MET A 130 -0.12 0.52 28.46
CA MET A 130 -0.84 -0.20 27.40
C MET A 130 -0.07 -0.14 26.10
N MET A 131 0.42 1.04 25.72
CA MET A 131 1.20 1.25 24.49
C MET A 131 2.50 0.45 24.49
N ARG A 132 3.24 0.45 25.62
CA ARG A 132 4.46 -0.36 25.77
C ARG A 132 4.18 -1.86 25.59
N SER A 133 3.12 -2.35 26.21
CA SER A 133 2.73 -3.76 26.09
C SER A 133 2.36 -4.11 24.64
N TYR A 134 1.55 -3.28 23.99
CA TYR A 134 1.14 -3.46 22.59
C TYR A 134 2.32 -3.44 21.63
N LEU A 135 3.13 -2.37 21.65
CA LEU A 135 4.22 -2.18 20.70
C LEU A 135 5.31 -3.27 20.82
N ARG A 136 5.64 -3.69 22.06
CA ARG A 136 6.62 -4.78 22.26
C ARG A 136 6.22 -6.06 21.54
N ILE A 137 4.91 -6.38 21.55
CA ILE A 137 4.39 -7.59 20.89
C ILE A 137 4.33 -7.37 19.38
N VAL A 138 3.76 -6.24 18.92
CA VAL A 138 3.53 -6.00 17.49
C VAL A 138 4.85 -5.87 16.71
N PHE A 139 5.92 -5.34 17.30
CA PHE A 139 7.23 -5.27 16.65
C PHE A 139 7.83 -6.65 16.33
N VAL A 140 7.48 -7.70 17.09
CA VAL A 140 7.84 -9.09 16.74
C VAL A 140 7.19 -9.49 15.42
N GLY A 141 6.03 -8.94 15.10
CA GLY A 141 5.31 -9.18 13.85
C GLY A 141 6.00 -8.64 12.58
N LEU A 142 7.01 -7.76 12.70
CA LEU A 142 7.75 -7.25 11.53
C LEU A 142 8.39 -8.36 10.69
N ALA A 143 8.92 -9.40 11.34
CA ALA A 143 9.48 -10.56 10.65
C ALA A 143 8.40 -11.36 9.88
N ALA A 144 7.22 -11.52 10.45
CA ALA A 144 6.09 -12.17 9.79
C ALA A 144 5.57 -11.34 8.60
N THR A 145 5.48 -10.02 8.79
CA THR A 145 5.14 -9.06 7.73
C THR A 145 6.14 -9.11 6.57
N PHE A 146 7.43 -9.19 6.86
CA PHE A 146 8.47 -9.41 5.85
C PHE A 146 8.24 -10.70 5.07
N LEU A 147 8.08 -11.83 5.78
CA LEU A 147 7.88 -13.13 5.13
C LEU A 147 6.65 -13.11 4.20
N TYR A 148 5.52 -12.62 4.71
CA TYR A 148 4.31 -12.54 3.89
C TYR A 148 4.51 -11.67 2.65
N ASN A 149 4.97 -10.42 2.81
CA ASN A 149 5.11 -9.48 1.70
C ASN A 149 6.14 -9.96 0.67
N TYR A 150 7.25 -10.56 1.13
CA TYR A 150 8.27 -11.10 0.25
C TYR A 150 7.74 -12.23 -0.63
N PHE A 151 7.15 -13.29 -0.02
CA PHE A 151 6.64 -14.43 -0.76
C PHE A 151 5.39 -14.10 -1.58
N ALA A 152 4.52 -13.22 -1.08
CA ALA A 152 3.40 -12.71 -1.86
C ALA A 152 3.86 -11.96 -3.10
N SER A 153 4.89 -11.10 -2.98
CA SER A 153 5.47 -10.37 -4.10
C SER A 153 6.14 -11.32 -5.12
N LEU A 154 6.86 -12.33 -4.65
CA LEU A 154 7.45 -13.37 -5.50
C LEU A 154 6.38 -14.16 -6.25
N LEU A 155 5.35 -14.64 -5.59
CA LEU A 155 4.26 -15.39 -6.22
C LEU A 155 3.50 -14.53 -7.24
N ARG A 156 3.21 -13.27 -6.90
CA ARG A 156 2.60 -12.31 -7.84
C ARG A 156 3.50 -12.10 -9.06
N ALA A 157 4.80 -11.96 -8.87
CA ALA A 157 5.77 -11.82 -9.98
C ALA A 157 5.79 -13.03 -10.90
N LEU A 158 5.50 -14.24 -10.37
CA LEU A 158 5.35 -15.49 -11.13
C LEU A 158 3.92 -15.69 -11.69
N GLY A 159 3.04 -14.68 -11.58
CA GLY A 159 1.68 -14.69 -12.13
C GLY A 159 0.63 -15.37 -11.23
N ASN A 160 0.91 -15.57 -9.95
CA ASN A 160 -0.02 -16.15 -8.99
C ASN A 160 -0.45 -15.11 -7.95
N SER A 161 -1.64 -14.55 -8.10
CA SER A 161 -2.24 -13.61 -7.13
C SER A 161 -3.25 -14.28 -6.18
N VAL A 162 -3.66 -15.51 -6.47
CA VAL A 162 -4.69 -16.20 -5.67
C VAL A 162 -4.12 -16.74 -4.36
N VAL A 163 -2.92 -17.32 -4.39
CA VAL A 163 -2.30 -17.90 -3.19
C VAL A 163 -2.05 -16.85 -2.10
N PRO A 164 -1.49 -15.66 -2.40
CA PRO A 164 -1.41 -14.59 -1.41
C PRO A 164 -2.76 -14.19 -0.79
N LEU A 165 -3.84 -14.13 -1.60
CA LEU A 165 -5.19 -13.86 -1.12
C LEU A 165 -5.67 -14.93 -0.13
N VAL A 166 -5.46 -16.22 -0.44
CA VAL A 166 -5.88 -17.32 0.44
C VAL A 166 -5.19 -17.24 1.80
N PHE A 167 -3.86 -17.04 1.82
CA PHE A 167 -3.13 -16.89 3.08
C PHE A 167 -3.52 -15.63 3.85
N LEU A 168 -3.83 -14.54 3.17
CA LEU A 168 -4.35 -13.34 3.82
C LEU A 168 -5.74 -13.57 4.42
N GLY A 169 -6.62 -14.27 3.69
CA GLY A 169 -7.95 -14.63 4.18
C GLY A 169 -7.91 -15.54 5.40
N MET A 170 -7.01 -16.52 5.39
CA MET A 170 -6.77 -17.38 6.57
C MET A 170 -6.26 -16.57 7.76
N SER A 171 -5.32 -15.64 7.51
CA SER A 171 -4.81 -14.75 8.55
C SER A 171 -5.90 -13.87 9.14
N ALA A 172 -6.73 -13.27 8.29
CA ALA A 172 -7.83 -12.40 8.73
C ALA A 172 -8.86 -13.17 9.58
N GLY A 173 -9.27 -14.35 9.14
CA GLY A 173 -10.19 -15.20 9.91
C GLY A 173 -9.60 -15.65 11.25
N LEU A 174 -8.33 -16.06 11.24
CA LEU A 174 -7.60 -16.47 12.44
C LEU A 174 -7.41 -15.30 13.41
N ASN A 175 -7.06 -14.10 12.90
CA ASN A 175 -6.91 -12.90 13.72
C ASN A 175 -8.21 -12.60 14.48
N ILE A 176 -9.35 -12.51 13.78
CA ILE A 176 -10.65 -12.23 14.43
C ILE A 176 -10.98 -13.30 15.48
N ALA A 177 -10.74 -14.56 15.19
CA ALA A 177 -11.01 -15.66 16.15
C ALA A 177 -10.11 -15.55 17.39
N LEU A 178 -8.82 -15.24 17.19
CA LEU A 178 -7.86 -15.07 18.29
C LEU A 178 -8.12 -13.78 19.08
N ASP A 179 -8.53 -12.69 18.44
CA ASP A 179 -8.93 -11.46 19.12
C ASP A 179 -10.08 -11.70 20.08
N LEU A 180 -11.14 -12.37 19.61
CA LEU A 180 -12.27 -12.72 20.45
C LEU A 180 -11.84 -13.67 21.60
N TRP A 181 -10.96 -14.63 21.34
CA TRP A 181 -10.50 -15.55 22.37
C TRP A 181 -9.58 -14.87 23.40
N PHE A 182 -8.58 -14.10 22.96
CA PHE A 182 -7.60 -13.48 23.87
C PHE A 182 -8.16 -12.27 24.59
N VAL A 183 -8.98 -11.45 23.90
CA VAL A 183 -9.56 -10.25 24.50
C VAL A 183 -10.79 -10.57 25.34
N CYS A 184 -11.76 -11.33 24.79
CA CYS A 184 -13.02 -11.61 25.48
C CYS A 184 -12.98 -12.88 26.35
N GLY A 185 -12.20 -13.91 25.92
CA GLY A 185 -12.14 -15.18 26.64
C GLY A 185 -11.10 -15.21 27.76
N LEU A 186 -9.90 -14.67 27.51
CA LEU A 186 -8.77 -14.69 28.43
C LEU A 186 -8.53 -13.37 29.14
N ASP A 187 -9.23 -12.31 28.76
CA ASP A 187 -9.10 -10.95 29.31
C ASP A 187 -7.66 -10.38 29.29
N TRP A 188 -6.92 -10.71 28.22
CA TRP A 188 -5.55 -10.22 28.06
C TRP A 188 -5.48 -8.75 27.61
N GLY A 189 -6.61 -8.08 27.40
CA GLY A 189 -6.70 -6.68 27.00
C GLY A 189 -5.93 -6.39 25.71
N VAL A 190 -5.23 -5.25 25.69
CA VAL A 190 -4.49 -4.76 24.50
C VAL A 190 -3.35 -5.71 24.08
N ALA A 191 -2.72 -6.40 25.06
CA ALA A 191 -1.70 -7.40 24.76
C ALA A 191 -2.27 -8.63 24.03
N GLY A 192 -3.51 -8.98 24.32
CA GLY A 192 -4.25 -10.05 23.62
C GLY A 192 -4.47 -9.72 22.15
N ALA A 193 -4.94 -8.50 21.84
CA ALA A 193 -5.13 -8.04 20.47
C ALA A 193 -3.80 -8.01 19.70
N ALA A 194 -2.72 -7.50 20.31
CA ALA A 194 -1.40 -7.52 19.70
C ALA A 194 -0.92 -8.95 19.42
N ALA A 195 -1.08 -9.87 20.36
CA ALA A 195 -0.69 -11.27 20.22
C ALA A 195 -1.49 -11.98 19.12
N ALA A 196 -2.79 -11.75 19.05
CA ALA A 196 -3.66 -12.30 18.00
C ALA A 196 -3.20 -11.87 16.61
N THR A 197 -2.95 -10.57 16.43
CA THR A 197 -2.46 -10.01 15.18
C THR A 197 -1.11 -10.64 14.77
N VAL A 198 -0.15 -10.71 15.69
CA VAL A 198 1.19 -11.24 15.40
C VAL A 198 1.13 -12.74 15.09
N LEU A 199 0.36 -13.53 15.84
CA LEU A 199 0.20 -14.96 15.57
C LEU A 199 -0.43 -15.21 14.21
N ALA A 200 -1.50 -14.49 13.87
CA ALA A 200 -2.15 -14.58 12.56
C ALA A 200 -1.19 -14.21 11.42
N GLN A 201 -0.37 -13.17 11.60
CA GLN A 201 0.67 -12.78 10.64
C GLN A 201 1.74 -13.86 10.47
N TYR A 202 2.20 -14.50 11.57
CA TYR A 202 3.17 -15.60 11.48
C TYR A 202 2.59 -16.82 10.78
N VAL A 203 1.35 -17.20 11.06
CA VAL A 203 0.69 -18.31 10.36
C VAL A 203 0.62 -18.06 8.86
N SER A 204 0.26 -16.84 8.46
CA SER A 204 0.23 -16.44 7.06
C SER A 204 1.64 -16.37 6.44
N GLY A 205 2.59 -15.67 7.10
CA GLY A 205 3.95 -15.47 6.58
C GLY A 205 4.75 -16.77 6.47
N VAL A 206 4.70 -17.62 7.50
CA VAL A 206 5.35 -18.94 7.48
C VAL A 206 4.60 -19.88 6.54
N GLY A 207 3.27 -19.85 6.55
CA GLY A 207 2.45 -20.69 5.67
C GLY A 207 2.72 -20.45 4.20
N ILE A 208 2.75 -19.17 3.76
CA ILE A 208 3.06 -18.83 2.35
C ILE A 208 4.53 -19.16 2.00
N ALA A 209 5.46 -19.02 2.96
CA ALA A 209 6.86 -19.40 2.76
C ALA A 209 7.00 -20.91 2.56
N VAL A 210 6.38 -21.73 3.41
CA VAL A 210 6.37 -23.20 3.28
C VAL A 210 5.70 -23.64 1.99
N TYR A 211 4.53 -23.07 1.67
CA TYR A 211 3.85 -23.34 0.40
C TYR A 211 4.75 -23.08 -0.81
N THR A 212 5.44 -21.92 -0.81
CA THR A 212 6.32 -21.53 -1.91
C THR A 212 7.55 -22.43 -1.98
N TRP A 213 8.11 -22.79 -0.83
CA TRP A 213 9.25 -23.70 -0.74
C TRP A 213 8.93 -25.11 -1.29
N CYS A 214 7.78 -25.65 -0.90
CA CYS A 214 7.37 -26.98 -1.35
C CYS A 214 6.90 -27.00 -2.81
N GLY A 215 6.17 -25.96 -3.22
CA GLY A 215 5.50 -25.91 -4.52
C GLY A 215 6.38 -25.42 -5.69
N PHE A 216 7.48 -24.70 -5.40
CA PHE A 216 8.29 -24.06 -6.43
C PHE A 216 9.77 -24.48 -6.34
N PRO A 217 10.26 -25.38 -7.24
CA PRO A 217 11.66 -25.78 -7.29
C PRO A 217 12.63 -24.60 -7.42
N LEU A 218 12.19 -23.52 -8.10
CA LEU A 218 12.94 -22.27 -8.26
C LEU A 218 13.53 -21.76 -6.93
N LEU A 219 12.76 -21.83 -5.83
CA LEU A 219 13.19 -21.32 -4.54
C LEU A 219 14.33 -22.16 -3.94
N ARG A 220 14.24 -23.49 -4.07
CA ARG A 220 15.28 -24.43 -3.60
C ARG A 220 16.57 -24.25 -4.39
N GLU A 221 16.45 -24.00 -5.68
CA GLU A 221 17.58 -23.74 -6.55
C GLU A 221 18.17 -22.33 -6.31
N ALA A 222 17.34 -21.34 -6.00
CA ALA A 222 17.78 -19.99 -5.64
C ALA A 222 18.68 -20.00 -4.41
N CYS A 223 18.43 -20.83 -3.41
CA CYS A 223 19.28 -20.94 -2.22
C CYS A 223 20.71 -21.46 -2.53
N ARG A 224 20.90 -22.08 -3.70
CA ARG A 224 22.20 -22.54 -4.19
C ARG A 224 22.87 -21.56 -5.15
N ALA A 225 22.17 -20.47 -5.51
CA ALA A 225 22.68 -19.44 -6.40
C ALA A 225 23.80 -18.64 -5.73
N LYS A 226 24.67 -18.05 -6.54
CA LYS A 226 25.74 -17.18 -6.05
C LYS A 226 25.23 -15.74 -5.90
N LEU A 227 25.54 -15.09 -4.79
CA LEU A 227 25.29 -13.66 -4.62
C LEU A 227 26.29 -12.87 -5.47
N ARG A 228 25.82 -12.32 -6.59
CA ARG A 228 26.64 -11.43 -7.43
C ARG A 228 26.40 -9.97 -7.03
N PRO A 229 27.45 -9.17 -6.79
CA PRO A 229 27.31 -7.76 -6.39
C PRO A 229 26.46 -6.93 -7.37
N ALA A 230 26.57 -7.18 -8.66
CA ALA A 230 25.77 -6.50 -9.68
C ALA A 230 24.27 -6.76 -9.50
N ARG A 231 23.88 -7.99 -9.16
CA ARG A 231 22.49 -8.36 -8.91
C ARG A 231 21.96 -7.77 -7.62
N VAL A 232 22.78 -7.77 -6.58
CA VAL A 232 22.44 -7.10 -5.29
C VAL A 232 22.21 -5.60 -5.52
N LYS A 233 23.07 -4.94 -6.30
CA LYS A 233 22.92 -3.51 -6.64
C LYS A 233 21.66 -3.23 -7.44
N GLU A 234 21.33 -4.07 -8.43
CA GLU A 234 20.09 -3.96 -9.22
C GLU A 234 18.85 -4.03 -8.31
N ILE A 235 18.75 -5.10 -7.51
CA ILE A 235 17.65 -5.29 -6.55
C ILE A 235 17.59 -4.14 -5.53
N ALA A 236 18.70 -3.77 -4.93
CA ALA A 236 18.76 -2.70 -3.95
C ALA A 236 18.29 -1.36 -4.53
N SER A 237 18.69 -1.02 -5.76
CA SER A 237 18.26 0.22 -6.41
C SER A 237 16.74 0.25 -6.66
N PHE A 238 16.17 -0.83 -7.22
CA PHE A 238 14.73 -0.91 -7.45
C PHE A 238 13.93 -0.89 -6.16
N SER A 239 14.36 -1.69 -5.18
CA SER A 239 13.70 -1.80 -3.88
C SER A 239 13.78 -0.50 -3.10
N ALA A 240 14.96 0.17 -3.06
CA ALA A 240 15.12 1.43 -2.35
C ALA A 240 14.27 2.55 -2.97
N LEU A 241 14.23 2.68 -4.30
CA LEU A 241 13.41 3.69 -4.96
C LEU A 241 11.91 3.45 -4.73
N THR A 242 11.46 2.19 -4.76
CA THR A 242 10.05 1.87 -4.48
C THR A 242 9.72 2.07 -3.00
N CYS A 243 10.64 1.75 -2.10
CA CYS A 243 10.52 2.03 -0.66
C CYS A 243 10.39 3.54 -0.40
N VAL A 244 11.28 4.35 -0.99
CA VAL A 244 11.23 5.82 -0.88
C VAL A 244 9.89 6.34 -1.40
N GLN A 245 9.40 5.85 -2.54
CA GLN A 245 8.09 6.22 -3.06
C GLN A 245 6.97 5.95 -2.06
N GLN A 246 6.89 4.72 -1.51
CA GLN A 246 5.86 4.33 -0.54
C GLN A 246 5.95 5.12 0.77
N SER A 247 7.15 5.38 1.24
CA SER A 247 7.39 6.17 2.45
C SER A 247 6.97 7.64 2.27
N ILE A 248 7.31 8.26 1.13
CA ILE A 248 6.88 9.64 0.81
C ILE A 248 5.36 9.73 0.75
N MET A 249 4.69 8.72 0.15
CA MET A 249 3.21 8.71 0.09
C MET A 249 2.60 8.81 1.50
N ASN A 250 3.07 8.00 2.44
CA ASN A 250 2.56 8.02 3.82
C ASN A 250 2.91 9.32 4.56
N LEU A 251 4.14 9.82 4.43
CA LEU A 251 4.55 11.08 5.06
C LEU A 251 3.78 12.29 4.53
N GLY A 252 3.47 12.31 3.23
CA GLY A 252 2.70 13.40 2.62
C GLY A 252 1.27 13.49 3.15
N ILE A 253 0.64 12.35 3.40
CA ILE A 253 -0.69 12.29 4.03
C ILE A 253 -0.63 12.85 5.45
N LEU A 254 0.37 12.47 6.25
CA LEU A 254 0.55 12.96 7.61
C LEU A 254 0.80 14.47 7.68
N ALA A 255 1.57 15.03 6.73
CA ALA A 255 1.81 16.47 6.69
C ALA A 255 0.53 17.29 6.47
N VAL A 256 -0.37 16.81 5.61
CA VAL A 256 -1.67 17.44 5.39
C VAL A 256 -2.60 17.26 6.59
N GLN A 257 -2.57 16.09 7.25
CA GLN A 257 -3.34 15.83 8.46
C GLN A 257 -3.04 16.86 9.56
N GLY A 258 -1.77 17.20 9.77
CA GLY A 258 -1.36 18.21 10.76
C GLY A 258 -1.96 19.59 10.47
N LEU A 259 -2.03 19.98 9.20
CA LEU A 259 -2.66 21.25 8.78
C LEU A 259 -4.19 21.21 8.97
N VAL A 260 -4.84 20.13 8.58
CA VAL A 260 -6.28 19.93 8.76
C VAL A 260 -6.67 20.08 10.24
N ASN A 261 -5.86 19.53 11.15
CA ASN A 261 -6.10 19.58 12.58
C ASN A 261 -6.11 21.03 13.13
N SER A 262 -5.41 21.97 12.48
CA SER A 262 -5.40 23.38 12.90
C SER A 262 -6.70 24.13 12.59
N PHE A 263 -7.59 23.57 11.76
CA PHE A 263 -8.88 24.17 11.41
C PHE A 263 -10.02 23.82 12.38
N GLY A 264 -9.72 23.08 13.45
CA GLY A 264 -10.66 22.77 14.52
C GLY A 264 -11.35 21.41 14.38
N THR A 265 -12.13 21.06 15.41
CA THR A 265 -12.68 19.73 15.61
C THR A 265 -13.66 19.28 14.52
N ILE A 266 -14.46 20.21 13.99
CA ILE A 266 -15.43 19.95 12.91
C ILE A 266 -14.68 19.45 11.66
N VAL A 267 -13.65 20.18 11.23
CA VAL A 267 -12.86 19.84 10.03
C VAL A 267 -12.07 18.56 10.24
N MET A 268 -11.52 18.34 11.45
CA MET A 268 -10.84 17.11 11.82
C MET A 268 -11.75 15.88 11.71
N ALA A 269 -12.95 15.96 12.29
CA ALA A 269 -13.92 14.86 12.27
C ALA A 269 -14.41 14.58 10.85
N ALA A 270 -14.73 15.64 10.09
CA ALA A 270 -15.12 15.53 8.68
C ALA A 270 -14.04 14.84 7.83
N PHE A 271 -12.79 15.28 7.95
CA PHE A 271 -11.67 14.69 7.23
C PHE A 271 -11.40 13.24 7.62
N ALA A 272 -11.44 12.93 8.92
CA ALA A 272 -11.23 11.56 9.41
C ALA A 272 -12.25 10.55 8.86
N ALA A 273 -13.53 10.97 8.72
CA ALA A 273 -14.57 10.15 8.11
C ALA A 273 -14.40 10.06 6.58
N ALA A 274 -14.17 11.20 5.93
CA ALA A 274 -14.06 11.27 4.48
C ALA A 274 -12.87 10.47 3.91
N VAL A 275 -11.70 10.51 4.57
CA VAL A 275 -10.51 9.72 4.17
C VAL A 275 -10.78 8.21 4.22
N LYS A 276 -11.64 7.73 5.12
CA LYS A 276 -12.04 6.31 5.13
C LYS A 276 -12.89 5.95 3.92
N ILE A 277 -13.78 6.85 3.51
CA ILE A 277 -14.59 6.69 2.29
C ILE A 277 -13.68 6.67 1.06
N ASP A 278 -12.74 7.61 0.97
CA ASP A 278 -11.75 7.68 -0.08
C ASP A 278 -10.91 6.41 -0.18
N ALA A 279 -10.47 5.86 0.95
CA ALA A 279 -9.70 4.63 0.96
C ALA A 279 -10.43 3.49 0.24
N PHE A 280 -11.72 3.30 0.51
CA PHE A 280 -12.52 2.30 -0.21
C PHE A 280 -12.73 2.65 -1.69
N ALA A 281 -12.76 3.93 -2.03
CA ALA A 281 -12.96 4.40 -3.40
C ALA A 281 -11.74 4.17 -4.28
N TYR A 282 -10.52 4.47 -3.81
CA TYR A 282 -9.32 4.40 -4.65
C TYR A 282 -8.47 3.14 -4.47
N LEU A 283 -8.59 2.39 -3.36
CA LEU A 283 -7.83 1.14 -3.15
C LEU A 283 -7.96 0.14 -4.32
N PRO A 284 -9.15 -0.11 -4.89
CA PRO A 284 -9.26 -1.03 -6.01
C PRO A 284 -8.44 -0.61 -7.24
N VAL A 285 -8.38 0.70 -7.54
CA VAL A 285 -7.60 1.17 -8.69
C VAL A 285 -6.11 1.23 -8.38
N GLN A 286 -5.72 1.42 -7.13
CA GLN A 286 -4.33 1.29 -6.68
C GLN A 286 -3.81 -0.13 -6.89
N ASP A 287 -4.58 -1.14 -6.48
CA ASP A 287 -4.22 -2.55 -6.66
C ASP A 287 -4.26 -2.98 -8.12
N PHE A 288 -5.21 -2.44 -8.86
CA PHE A 288 -5.21 -2.60 -10.31
C PHE A 288 -3.91 -2.05 -10.93
N GLY A 289 -3.42 -0.88 -10.47
CA GLY A 289 -2.13 -0.32 -10.87
C GLY A 289 -0.94 -1.20 -10.50
N ASN A 290 -0.98 -1.86 -9.34
CA ASN A 290 0.04 -2.83 -8.93
C ASN A 290 0.01 -4.10 -9.82
N ALA A 291 -1.17 -4.63 -10.12
CA ALA A 291 -1.35 -5.76 -11.02
C ALA A 291 -0.91 -5.43 -12.45
N PHE A 292 -1.27 -4.25 -12.94
CA PHE A 292 -0.83 -3.70 -14.21
C PHE A 292 0.70 -3.60 -14.29
N SER A 293 1.37 -3.15 -13.22
CA SER A 293 2.83 -3.09 -13.14
C SER A 293 3.47 -4.46 -13.36
N ILE A 294 2.95 -5.50 -12.71
CA ILE A 294 3.45 -6.87 -12.85
C ILE A 294 3.19 -7.41 -14.26
N PHE A 295 1.99 -7.18 -14.79
CA PHE A 295 1.64 -7.54 -16.17
C PHE A 295 2.58 -6.90 -17.18
N LEU A 296 2.81 -5.59 -17.07
CA LEU A 296 3.73 -4.87 -17.94
C LEU A 296 5.16 -5.34 -17.76
N ALA A 297 5.63 -5.57 -16.53
CA ALA A 297 7.00 -6.00 -16.26
C ALA A 297 7.32 -7.36 -16.93
N GLN A 298 6.40 -8.33 -16.87
CA GLN A 298 6.57 -9.61 -17.56
C GLN A 298 6.58 -9.44 -19.09
N ASN A 299 5.66 -8.63 -19.65
CA ASN A 299 5.61 -8.40 -21.09
C ASN A 299 6.78 -7.52 -21.58
N TYR A 300 7.29 -6.60 -20.73
CA TYR A 300 8.50 -5.84 -21.00
C TYR A 300 9.73 -6.76 -21.05
N GLY A 301 9.87 -7.66 -20.08
CA GLY A 301 10.92 -8.68 -20.09
C GLY A 301 10.86 -9.57 -21.32
N ALA A 302 9.66 -9.99 -21.73
CA ALA A 302 9.42 -10.81 -22.91
C ALA A 302 9.51 -10.04 -24.24
N GLN A 303 9.70 -8.71 -24.23
CA GLN A 303 9.73 -7.82 -25.41
C GLN A 303 8.44 -7.87 -26.27
N GLU A 304 7.30 -8.17 -25.66
CA GLU A 304 5.98 -8.24 -26.30
C GLU A 304 5.38 -6.84 -26.47
N LYS A 305 5.94 -6.05 -27.43
CA LYS A 305 5.62 -4.62 -27.61
C LYS A 305 4.13 -4.35 -27.89
N ASP A 306 3.45 -5.21 -28.63
CA ASP A 306 2.03 -5.03 -28.94
C ASP A 306 1.16 -5.27 -27.72
N ARG A 307 1.53 -6.27 -26.88
CA ARG A 307 0.84 -6.52 -25.60
C ARG A 307 1.07 -5.39 -24.61
N LEU A 308 2.26 -4.78 -24.58
CA LEU A 308 2.52 -3.60 -23.78
C LEU A 308 1.59 -2.44 -24.17
N LYS A 309 1.47 -2.12 -25.46
CA LYS A 309 0.60 -1.04 -25.96
C LYS A 309 -0.89 -1.33 -25.70
N GLN A 310 -1.34 -2.56 -25.97
CA GLN A 310 -2.73 -2.98 -25.70
C GLN A 310 -3.03 -2.95 -24.20
N GLY A 311 -2.10 -3.48 -23.36
CA GLY A 311 -2.22 -3.47 -21.91
C GLY A 311 -2.33 -2.06 -21.35
N MET A 312 -1.48 -1.15 -21.82
CA MET A 312 -1.56 0.26 -21.42
C MET A 312 -2.91 0.90 -21.79
N ARG A 313 -3.29 0.82 -23.08
CA ARG A 313 -4.56 1.42 -23.52
C ARG A 313 -5.74 0.86 -22.74
N GLY A 314 -5.79 -0.46 -22.59
CA GLY A 314 -6.86 -1.14 -21.86
C GLY A 314 -6.88 -0.78 -20.38
N ALA A 315 -5.71 -0.73 -19.72
CA ALA A 315 -5.64 -0.38 -18.31
C ALA A 315 -6.05 1.07 -18.03
N PHE A 316 -5.56 2.03 -18.83
CA PHE A 316 -5.96 3.45 -18.68
C PHE A 316 -7.46 3.64 -18.94
N ALA A 317 -8.03 2.96 -19.92
CA ALA A 317 -9.47 2.99 -20.20
C ALA A 317 -10.27 2.35 -19.04
N ALA A 318 -9.87 1.17 -18.56
CA ALA A 318 -10.56 0.50 -17.45
C ALA A 318 -10.48 1.32 -16.15
N ALA A 319 -9.31 1.88 -15.82
CA ALA A 319 -9.17 2.76 -14.66
C ALA A 319 -10.01 4.03 -14.81
N ALA A 320 -10.10 4.62 -16.01
CA ALA A 320 -10.95 5.78 -16.26
C ALA A 320 -12.42 5.46 -16.03
N VAL A 321 -12.93 4.35 -16.62
CA VAL A 321 -14.32 3.93 -16.42
C VAL A 321 -14.63 3.67 -14.97
N PHE A 322 -13.76 2.93 -14.27
CA PHE A 322 -13.92 2.65 -12.85
C PHE A 322 -13.91 3.94 -12.01
N SER A 323 -12.89 4.79 -12.19
CA SER A 323 -12.74 6.02 -11.41
C SER A 323 -13.90 6.98 -11.64
N VAL A 324 -14.38 7.15 -12.87
CA VAL A 324 -15.55 7.99 -13.17
C VAL A 324 -16.81 7.40 -12.54
N ALA A 325 -17.01 6.09 -12.63
CA ALA A 325 -18.16 5.44 -11.99
C ALA A 325 -18.15 5.65 -10.46
N VAL A 326 -17.00 5.44 -9.81
CA VAL A 326 -16.84 5.68 -8.37
C VAL A 326 -17.00 7.16 -8.02
N SER A 327 -16.45 8.07 -8.83
CA SER A 327 -16.67 9.53 -8.67
C SER A 327 -18.16 9.89 -8.70
N CYS A 328 -18.91 9.36 -9.64
CA CYS A 328 -20.35 9.59 -9.72
C CYS A 328 -21.10 9.07 -8.48
N VAL A 329 -20.74 7.87 -7.99
CA VAL A 329 -21.34 7.28 -6.80
C VAL A 329 -21.01 8.10 -5.56
N VAL A 330 -19.73 8.42 -5.34
CA VAL A 330 -19.30 9.20 -4.16
C VAL A 330 -19.90 10.60 -4.19
N TYR A 331 -19.94 11.26 -5.34
CA TYR A 331 -20.55 12.58 -5.50
C TYR A 331 -22.05 12.55 -5.19
N ALA A 332 -22.79 11.59 -5.75
CA ALA A 332 -24.26 11.48 -5.58
C ALA A 332 -24.65 11.05 -4.15
N PHE A 333 -23.84 10.23 -3.50
CA PHE A 333 -24.12 9.66 -2.19
C PHE A 333 -23.22 10.21 -1.08
N ALA A 334 -22.56 11.35 -1.26
CA ALA A 334 -21.63 11.92 -0.28
C ALA A 334 -22.25 12.08 1.11
N ALA A 335 -23.45 12.63 1.22
CA ALA A 335 -24.13 12.82 2.51
C ALA A 335 -24.53 11.49 3.18
N PRO A 336 -25.16 10.51 2.52
CA PRO A 336 -25.38 9.18 3.09
C PRO A 336 -24.09 8.47 3.50
N LEU A 337 -23.01 8.56 2.72
CA LEU A 337 -21.72 7.96 3.04
C LEU A 337 -21.10 8.57 4.31
N MET A 338 -21.17 9.90 4.47
CA MET A 338 -20.69 10.56 5.68
C MET A 338 -21.49 10.14 6.92
N ARG A 339 -22.81 9.94 6.79
CA ARG A 339 -23.68 9.51 7.89
C ARG A 339 -23.45 8.05 8.34
N ILE A 340 -22.66 7.27 7.62
CA ILE A 340 -22.21 5.95 8.10
C ILE A 340 -21.23 6.10 9.28
N PHE A 341 -20.47 7.21 9.31
CA PHE A 341 -19.39 7.44 10.28
C PHE A 341 -19.70 8.55 11.28
N ILE A 342 -20.63 9.44 10.94
CA ILE A 342 -20.96 10.66 11.71
C ILE A 342 -22.46 10.66 12.00
N ASP A 343 -22.81 11.00 13.25
CA ASP A 343 -24.20 11.08 13.66
C ASP A 343 -24.96 12.16 12.85
N ALA A 344 -26.24 11.88 12.56
CA ALA A 344 -27.06 12.73 11.72
C ALA A 344 -27.25 14.15 12.27
N ASP A 345 -27.15 14.32 13.60
CA ASP A 345 -27.29 15.58 14.30
C ASP A 345 -26.08 16.50 14.14
N GLU A 346 -24.92 15.95 13.77
CA GLU A 346 -23.68 16.70 13.52
C GLU A 346 -23.64 17.28 12.09
N THR A 347 -24.63 18.10 11.77
CA THR A 347 -24.85 18.64 10.41
C THR A 347 -23.67 19.43 9.85
N ALA A 348 -22.92 20.16 10.70
CA ALA A 348 -21.74 20.91 10.29
C ALA A 348 -20.58 20.01 9.86
N VAL A 349 -20.36 18.89 10.55
CA VAL A 349 -19.33 17.88 10.22
C VAL A 349 -19.69 17.18 8.91
N VAL A 350 -20.95 16.77 8.76
CA VAL A 350 -21.46 16.14 7.54
C VAL A 350 -21.33 17.11 6.36
N ALA A 351 -21.69 18.40 6.52
CA ALA A 351 -21.59 19.38 5.43
C ALA A 351 -20.15 19.59 4.96
N GLU A 352 -19.18 19.68 5.89
CA GLU A 352 -17.77 19.82 5.54
C GLU A 352 -17.21 18.56 4.88
N GLY A 353 -17.57 17.36 5.36
CA GLY A 353 -17.19 16.09 4.73
C GLY A 353 -17.78 15.93 3.33
N VAL A 354 -19.02 16.34 3.12
CA VAL A 354 -19.66 16.37 1.79
C VAL A 354 -18.90 17.31 0.86
N ARG A 355 -18.51 18.50 1.34
CA ARG A 355 -17.71 19.44 0.55
C ARG A 355 -16.37 18.83 0.12
N TYR A 356 -15.68 18.17 1.04
CA TYR A 356 -14.45 17.43 0.75
C TYR A 356 -14.66 16.37 -0.34
N LEU A 357 -15.66 15.48 -0.14
CA LEU A 357 -15.95 14.39 -1.08
C LEU A 357 -16.40 14.90 -2.46
N HIS A 358 -17.08 16.04 -2.54
CA HIS A 358 -17.45 16.65 -3.81
C HIS A 358 -16.22 17.22 -4.55
N ILE A 359 -15.21 17.73 -3.84
CA ILE A 359 -13.99 18.24 -4.47
C ILE A 359 -13.06 17.09 -4.84
N GLU A 360 -12.67 16.26 -3.89
CA GLU A 360 -11.69 15.20 -4.13
C GLU A 360 -12.27 14.04 -4.93
N GLY A 361 -13.47 13.60 -4.56
CA GLY A 361 -14.19 12.49 -5.20
C GLY A 361 -14.53 12.73 -6.66
N ALA A 362 -14.76 13.98 -7.09
CA ALA A 362 -14.99 14.31 -8.48
C ALA A 362 -13.77 14.01 -9.38
N PHE A 363 -12.59 13.91 -8.84
CA PHE A 363 -11.32 13.80 -9.56
C PHE A 363 -10.57 12.50 -9.35
N TYR A 364 -11.24 11.41 -8.92
CA TYR A 364 -10.58 10.09 -8.77
C TYR A 364 -9.94 9.56 -10.06
N LEU A 365 -10.32 10.10 -11.23
CA LEU A 365 -9.63 9.82 -12.48
C LEU A 365 -8.13 10.17 -12.40
N GLY A 366 -7.77 11.29 -11.77
CA GLY A 366 -6.38 11.71 -11.62
C GLY A 366 -5.58 10.70 -10.80
N ILE A 367 -6.05 10.35 -9.60
CA ILE A 367 -5.33 9.35 -8.78
C ILE A 367 -5.29 7.97 -9.47
N GLY A 368 -6.35 7.59 -10.19
CA GLY A 368 -6.41 6.34 -10.93
C GLY A 368 -5.33 6.25 -12.01
N TRP A 369 -5.14 7.30 -12.79
CA TRP A 369 -4.09 7.36 -13.79
C TRP A 369 -2.71 7.47 -13.17
N LEU A 370 -2.57 8.18 -12.06
CA LEU A 370 -1.30 8.31 -11.35
C LEU A 370 -0.77 6.94 -10.85
N PHE A 371 -1.65 6.08 -10.31
CA PHE A 371 -1.26 4.72 -9.91
C PHE A 371 -0.80 3.87 -11.10
N LEU A 372 -1.45 4.02 -12.26
CA LEU A 372 -1.00 3.35 -13.48
C LEU A 372 0.36 3.88 -13.97
N LEU A 373 0.60 5.19 -13.88
CA LEU A 373 1.90 5.78 -14.23
C LEU A 373 3.02 5.28 -13.28
N TYR A 374 2.75 5.16 -11.98
CA TYR A 374 3.68 4.52 -11.05
C TYR A 374 3.99 3.09 -11.46
N GLY A 375 2.96 2.32 -11.80
CA GLY A 375 3.09 0.95 -12.26
C GLY A 375 3.86 0.84 -13.56
N LEU A 376 3.59 1.70 -14.54
CA LEU A 376 4.28 1.77 -15.82
C LEU A 376 5.78 1.98 -15.63
N TYR A 377 6.18 3.03 -14.91
CA TYR A 377 7.60 3.37 -14.78
C TYR A 377 8.40 2.36 -13.98
N ARG A 378 7.78 1.73 -12.98
CA ARG A 378 8.40 0.58 -12.31
C ARG A 378 8.61 -0.58 -13.28
N ALA A 379 7.58 -0.94 -14.05
CA ALA A 379 7.60 -2.09 -14.96
C ALA A 379 8.65 -1.98 -16.08
N VAL A 380 8.89 -0.76 -16.57
CA VAL A 380 9.88 -0.52 -17.66
C VAL A 380 11.28 -0.19 -17.13
N GLY A 381 11.58 -0.53 -15.89
CA GLY A 381 12.92 -0.36 -15.34
C GLY A 381 13.30 1.08 -15.00
N ARG A 382 12.32 1.95 -14.72
CA ARG A 382 12.53 3.36 -14.38
C ARG A 382 11.85 3.76 -13.06
N PRO A 383 12.06 3.04 -11.93
CA PRO A 383 11.37 3.31 -10.67
C PRO A 383 11.64 4.74 -10.13
N GLY A 384 12.75 5.35 -10.48
CA GLY A 384 13.04 6.74 -10.12
C GLY A 384 12.02 7.73 -10.66
N MET A 385 11.40 7.45 -11.83
CA MET A 385 10.33 8.31 -12.34
C MET A 385 9.06 8.22 -11.48
N SER A 386 8.75 7.05 -10.93
CA SER A 386 7.64 6.90 -9.97
C SER A 386 7.89 7.76 -8.72
N VAL A 387 9.14 7.82 -8.22
CA VAL A 387 9.51 8.72 -7.11
C VAL A 387 9.30 10.19 -7.50
N VAL A 388 9.75 10.60 -8.69
CA VAL A 388 9.56 11.98 -9.17
C VAL A 388 8.08 12.35 -9.22
N LEU A 389 7.22 11.49 -9.78
CA LEU A 389 5.77 11.73 -9.82
C LEU A 389 5.16 11.82 -8.42
N THR A 390 5.62 11.00 -7.48
CA THR A 390 5.18 11.05 -6.09
C THR A 390 5.57 12.37 -5.44
N VAL A 391 6.80 12.84 -5.65
CA VAL A 391 7.28 14.14 -5.14
C VAL A 391 6.48 15.30 -5.77
N ILE A 392 6.21 15.26 -7.07
CA ILE A 392 5.37 16.27 -7.73
C ILE A 392 3.97 16.28 -7.11
N SER A 393 3.31 15.11 -7.03
CA SER A 393 1.94 15.00 -6.51
C SER A 393 1.84 15.48 -5.06
N LEU A 394 2.63 14.89 -4.16
CA LEU A 394 2.54 15.18 -2.72
C LEU A 394 3.24 16.48 -2.33
N GLY A 395 4.36 16.82 -2.98
CA GLY A 395 5.04 18.09 -2.76
C GLY A 395 4.15 19.26 -3.12
N THR A 396 3.52 19.20 -4.30
CA THR A 396 2.54 20.22 -4.74
C THR A 396 1.35 20.27 -3.80
N ARG A 397 0.80 19.11 -3.40
CA ARG A 397 -0.30 19.02 -2.44
C ARG A 397 0.04 19.74 -1.14
N VAL A 398 1.19 19.45 -0.54
CA VAL A 398 1.62 20.09 0.72
C VAL A 398 1.81 21.60 0.54
N VAL A 399 2.55 22.02 -0.48
CA VAL A 399 2.80 23.45 -0.73
C VAL A 399 1.49 24.22 -0.97
N LEU A 400 0.60 23.69 -1.82
CA LEU A 400 -0.67 24.35 -2.12
C LEU A 400 -1.62 24.31 -0.91
N ALA A 401 -1.64 23.21 -0.13
CA ALA A 401 -2.46 23.14 1.07
C ALA A 401 -2.11 24.27 2.04
N TYR A 402 -0.81 24.48 2.33
CA TYR A 402 -0.38 25.57 3.21
C TYR A 402 -0.58 26.96 2.58
N ALA A 403 -0.26 27.14 1.29
CA ALA A 403 -0.38 28.43 0.62
C ALA A 403 -1.85 28.87 0.45
N LEU A 404 -2.73 27.97 -0.01
CA LEU A 404 -4.14 28.30 -0.25
C LEU A 404 -4.94 28.43 1.04
N SER A 405 -4.67 27.60 2.04
CA SER A 405 -5.37 27.67 3.32
C SER A 405 -5.03 28.91 4.15
N ALA A 406 -3.85 29.51 3.89
CA ALA A 406 -3.46 30.78 4.52
C ALA A 406 -4.25 32.00 4.00
N LEU A 407 -4.93 31.85 2.86
CA LEU A 407 -5.76 32.92 2.30
C LEU A 407 -7.16 32.90 2.96
N PRO A 408 -7.57 33.95 3.69
CA PRO A 408 -8.85 33.96 4.41
C PRO A 408 -10.08 33.70 3.54
N ALA A 409 -10.02 34.06 2.25
CA ALA A 409 -11.10 33.85 1.30
C ALA A 409 -11.25 32.37 0.86
N ILE A 410 -10.22 31.55 1.02
CA ILE A 410 -10.18 30.16 0.56
C ILE A 410 -10.25 29.20 1.76
N GLY A 411 -9.43 29.44 2.78
CA GLY A 411 -9.42 28.66 4.01
C GLY A 411 -9.22 27.14 3.77
N VAL A 412 -9.99 26.32 4.45
CA VAL A 412 -9.88 24.85 4.40
C VAL A 412 -10.13 24.27 3.01
N VAL A 413 -10.93 24.94 2.18
CA VAL A 413 -11.23 24.50 0.80
C VAL A 413 -9.94 24.42 -0.06
N GLY A 414 -8.96 25.26 0.25
CA GLY A 414 -7.64 25.23 -0.39
C GLY A 414 -6.89 23.94 -0.12
N ILE A 415 -7.07 23.33 1.04
CA ILE A 415 -6.49 22.02 1.36
C ILE A 415 -7.12 20.95 0.46
N TRP A 416 -8.45 20.96 0.33
CA TRP A 416 -9.18 20.00 -0.50
C TRP A 416 -8.78 20.07 -1.98
N TRP A 417 -8.68 21.27 -2.55
CA TRP A 417 -8.26 21.48 -3.93
C TRP A 417 -6.79 21.13 -4.20
N SER A 418 -5.92 21.24 -3.19
CA SER A 418 -4.50 20.90 -3.34
C SER A 418 -4.28 19.45 -3.77
N VAL A 419 -5.21 18.55 -3.41
CA VAL A 419 -5.12 17.11 -3.69
C VAL A 419 -5.29 16.80 -5.17
N PRO A 420 -6.43 17.13 -5.82
CA PRO A 420 -6.61 16.85 -7.24
C PRO A 420 -5.62 17.64 -8.13
N ILE A 421 -5.25 18.87 -7.75
CA ILE A 421 -4.24 19.64 -8.48
C ILE A 421 -2.90 18.88 -8.49
N GLY A 422 -2.49 18.33 -7.32
CA GLY A 422 -1.27 17.51 -7.23
C GLY A 422 -1.31 16.27 -8.12
N TRP A 423 -2.46 15.60 -8.21
CA TRP A 423 -2.63 14.44 -9.11
C TRP A 423 -2.47 14.82 -10.57
N PHE A 424 -3.18 15.85 -11.03
CA PHE A 424 -3.12 16.29 -12.43
C PHE A 424 -1.77 16.80 -12.85
N LEU A 425 -1.04 17.49 -11.97
CA LEU A 425 0.34 17.93 -12.28
C LEU A 425 1.29 16.74 -12.42
N ALA A 426 1.16 15.73 -11.54
CA ALA A 426 1.94 14.51 -11.65
C ALA A 426 1.57 13.71 -12.91
N ASP A 427 0.28 13.61 -13.25
CA ASP A 427 -0.18 12.97 -14.48
C ASP A 427 0.34 13.67 -15.72
N ALA A 428 0.27 15.01 -15.76
CA ALA A 428 0.83 15.79 -16.87
C ALA A 428 2.33 15.56 -17.03
N ALA A 429 3.09 15.56 -15.93
CA ALA A 429 4.51 15.26 -15.94
C ALA A 429 4.80 13.81 -16.40
N GLY A 430 4.01 12.83 -15.89
CA GLY A 430 4.14 11.43 -16.28
C GLY A 430 3.82 11.20 -17.74
N LEU A 431 2.68 11.69 -18.23
CA LEU A 431 2.29 11.57 -19.63
C LEU A 431 3.26 12.32 -20.54
N GLY A 432 3.71 13.52 -20.15
CA GLY A 432 4.74 14.27 -20.88
C GLY A 432 6.03 13.48 -21.03
N TYR A 433 6.52 12.88 -19.95
CA TYR A 433 7.71 12.02 -19.99
C TYR A 433 7.49 10.78 -20.89
N TYR A 434 6.31 10.17 -20.86
CA TYR A 434 5.95 9.08 -21.75
C TYR A 434 6.03 9.52 -23.23
N TRP A 435 5.43 10.64 -23.60
CA TRP A 435 5.45 11.17 -24.96
C TRP A 435 6.87 11.46 -25.46
N LEU A 436 7.70 12.07 -24.63
CA LEU A 436 9.09 12.38 -24.97
C LEU A 436 9.95 11.13 -25.16
N ARG A 437 9.70 10.09 -24.38
CA ARG A 437 10.53 8.86 -24.35
C ARG A 437 9.88 7.65 -24.98
N ARG A 438 8.69 7.75 -25.60
CA ARG A 438 7.90 6.63 -26.12
C ARG A 438 8.64 5.69 -27.09
N LYS A 439 9.64 6.21 -27.83
CA LYS A 439 10.45 5.42 -28.78
C LYS A 439 11.43 4.48 -28.05
N THR A 440 12.01 4.94 -26.95
CA THR A 440 13.07 4.23 -26.20
C THR A 440 12.59 3.67 -24.86
N LEU A 441 11.33 3.91 -24.48
CA LEU A 441 10.81 3.52 -23.17
C LEU A 441 10.71 1.99 -23.02
N PHE A 442 10.41 1.29 -24.12
CA PHE A 442 10.20 -0.17 -24.12
C PHE A 442 11.43 -0.96 -24.60
N GLU A 443 12.57 -0.30 -24.74
CA GLU A 443 13.84 -0.98 -25.01
C GLU A 443 14.43 -1.50 -23.70
N LEU A 444 14.86 -2.77 -23.66
CA LEU A 444 15.54 -3.32 -22.49
C LEU A 444 16.84 -2.54 -22.25
N ARG A 445 17.03 -2.12 -21.03
CA ARG A 445 18.33 -1.60 -20.58
C ARG A 445 19.20 -2.82 -20.27
N GLY A 446 20.33 -2.89 -20.93
CA GLY A 446 21.37 -3.90 -20.69
C GLY A 446 21.95 -3.82 -19.27
#